data_ebb38ef34c57f91f444c51dd5d6fb73d
#
_entry.id   ebb38ef34c57f91f444c51dd5d6fb73d
#
_cell.length_a   1.000
_cell.length_b   1.000
_cell.length_c   1.000
_cell.angle_alpha   90.00
_cell.angle_beta   90.00
_cell.angle_gamma   90.00
#
_symmetry.space_group_name_H-M   'P 1'
#
loop_
_entity.id
_entity.type
_entity.pdbx_description
1 polymer ?
#
loop_
_entity_poly.entity_id
_entity_poly.type
_entity_poly.pdbx_seq_one_letter_code
_entity_poly.pdbx_strand_id
1 'polypeptide(L)'
;GDVFMMNNPFNGGTHLPDVTVITPIFDKEGARILYTVASRGHHADIGGKTPGSAPPDSRTIDEEGVLIDNFLLVKEGQLRSVQARELLASGKYPCRNIDQNMADLSAQIAANTTGLKELQKITDQFGVDTVHAYMSHVQANAEESVRRVLDVLHDCEFTYPLDSGDQIRVAISVHKAQRTATIDFTGTSPQNEWNYNAPLAICRAVVLYVFRTLVGTDIPMNEGCLKPLTLIVPAGSMINPDSPAAV
;
A
#
# COMPACT_ATOMS: atom_id res chain seq x y z
N GLY A 1 19.31 -4.67 -12.93
CA GLY A 1 18.96 -4.22 -11.82
C GLY A 1 18.32 -2.84 -11.65
N ASP A 2 17.09 -2.66 -12.16
CA ASP A 2 16.35 -1.42 -11.91
C ASP A 2 15.61 -1.52 -10.57
N VAL A 3 15.51 -0.39 -9.86
CA VAL A 3 14.77 -0.26 -8.61
C VAL A 3 13.96 1.03 -8.68
N PHE A 4 12.70 0.94 -8.27
CA PHE A 4 11.78 2.06 -8.27
C PHE A 4 11.45 2.48 -6.84
N MET A 5 11.07 3.74 -6.64
CA MET A 5 10.48 4.20 -5.38
C MET A 5 9.20 5.00 -5.63
N MET A 6 8.29 4.94 -4.67
CA MET A 6 7.02 5.67 -4.71
C MET A 6 6.48 5.93 -3.31
N ASN A 7 5.67 6.99 -3.18
CA ASN A 7 4.84 7.25 -2.00
C ASN A 7 3.45 7.80 -2.37
N ASN A 8 3.15 7.96 -3.67
CA ASN A 8 1.92 8.61 -4.15
C ASN A 8 0.65 7.91 -3.62
N PRO A 9 -0.15 8.56 -2.74
CA PRO A 9 -1.35 7.97 -2.16
C PRO A 9 -2.47 7.74 -3.17
N PHE A 10 -2.48 8.47 -4.27
CA PHE A 10 -3.47 8.31 -5.35
C PHE A 10 -3.07 7.19 -6.33
N ASN A 11 -1.85 6.63 -6.19
CA ASN A 11 -1.31 5.57 -7.03
C ASN A 11 -0.72 4.42 -6.19
N GLY A 12 -1.46 3.95 -5.19
CA GLY A 12 -1.10 2.78 -4.36
C GLY A 12 -0.24 3.05 -3.13
N GLY A 13 0.18 4.29 -2.91
CA GLY A 13 0.78 4.73 -1.65
C GLY A 13 -0.27 4.92 -0.55
N THR A 14 0.20 5.26 0.65
CA THR A 14 -0.66 5.46 1.82
C THR A 14 -0.44 6.83 2.46
N HIS A 15 0.74 7.09 2.97
CA HIS A 15 1.14 8.34 3.61
C HIS A 15 2.49 8.76 3.02
N LEU A 16 2.73 10.04 2.77
CA LEU A 16 3.94 10.46 2.03
C LEU A 16 5.27 10.00 2.66
N PRO A 17 5.44 10.00 4.00
CA PRO A 17 6.64 9.45 4.62
C PRO A 17 6.83 7.94 4.42
N ASP A 18 5.76 7.19 4.06
CA ASP A 18 5.82 5.75 3.82
C ASP A 18 6.38 5.44 2.43
N VAL A 19 7.65 5.73 2.23
CA VAL A 19 8.32 5.48 0.95
C VAL A 19 8.47 3.99 0.71
N THR A 20 7.96 3.53 -0.41
CA THR A 20 8.07 2.14 -0.85
C THR A 20 9.13 2.02 -1.93
N VAL A 21 10.11 1.15 -1.72
CA VAL A 21 11.14 0.78 -2.71
C VAL A 21 10.79 -0.58 -3.29
N ILE A 22 10.75 -0.67 -4.62
CA ILE A 22 10.25 -1.83 -5.37
C ILE A 22 11.36 -2.32 -6.30
N THR A 23 11.67 -3.62 -6.23
CA THR A 23 12.69 -4.27 -7.05
C THR A 23 12.07 -5.45 -7.81
N PRO A 24 11.91 -5.38 -9.13
CA PRO A 24 11.52 -6.53 -9.95
C PRO A 24 12.66 -7.52 -10.09
N ILE A 25 12.35 -8.81 -10.05
CA ILE A 25 13.28 -9.93 -10.22
C ILE A 25 12.93 -10.65 -11.51
N PHE A 26 13.83 -10.67 -12.45
CA PHE A 26 13.64 -11.29 -13.75
C PHE A 26 14.15 -12.72 -13.79
N ASP A 27 13.67 -13.49 -14.78
CA ASP A 27 14.25 -14.76 -15.16
C ASP A 27 15.70 -14.59 -15.69
N LYS A 28 16.37 -15.70 -15.94
CA LYS A 28 17.78 -15.70 -16.42
C LYS A 28 17.94 -15.03 -17.79
N GLU A 29 16.90 -15.06 -18.60
CA GLU A 29 16.84 -14.44 -19.92
C GLU A 29 16.52 -12.93 -19.85
N GLY A 30 16.10 -12.43 -18.68
CA GLY A 30 15.71 -11.02 -18.48
C GLY A 30 14.38 -10.64 -19.15
N ALA A 31 13.57 -11.62 -19.56
CA ALA A 31 12.34 -11.43 -20.34
C ALA A 31 11.08 -11.36 -19.50
N ARG A 32 11.05 -12.06 -18.36
CA ARG A 32 9.86 -12.18 -17.51
C ARG A 32 10.18 -11.85 -16.07
N ILE A 33 9.33 -11.03 -15.44
CA ILE A 33 9.39 -10.80 -13.99
C ILE A 33 8.89 -12.07 -13.28
N LEU A 34 9.74 -12.67 -12.46
CA LEU A 34 9.41 -13.83 -11.64
C LEU A 34 8.80 -13.40 -10.31
N TYR A 35 9.38 -12.37 -9.70
CA TYR A 35 8.99 -11.85 -8.40
C TYR A 35 9.11 -10.35 -8.37
N THR A 36 8.42 -9.72 -7.42
CA THR A 36 8.64 -8.33 -7.03
C THR A 36 8.90 -8.31 -5.54
N VAL A 37 10.03 -7.75 -5.13
CA VAL A 37 10.37 -7.51 -3.72
C VAL A 37 10.14 -6.04 -3.43
N ALA A 38 9.49 -5.76 -2.33
CA ALA A 38 9.27 -4.40 -1.87
C ALA A 38 9.60 -4.25 -0.39
N SER A 39 10.12 -3.09 -0.04
CA SER A 39 10.27 -2.65 1.33
C SER A 39 9.63 -1.28 1.50
N ARG A 40 8.97 -1.07 2.64
CA ARG A 40 8.40 0.22 3.01
C ARG A 40 9.10 0.72 4.27
N GLY A 41 9.58 1.95 4.22
CA GLY A 41 10.17 2.65 5.35
C GLY A 41 9.39 3.93 5.62
N HIS A 42 9.09 4.20 6.90
CA HIS A 42 8.56 5.49 7.32
C HIS A 42 9.74 6.45 7.51
N HIS A 43 9.92 7.38 6.57
CA HIS A 43 10.97 8.38 6.63
C HIS A 43 10.64 9.43 7.70
N ALA A 44 11.62 9.85 8.47
CA ALA A 44 11.41 10.80 9.54
C ALA A 44 10.92 12.19 9.07
N ASP A 45 11.24 12.55 7.83
CA ASP A 45 10.78 13.78 7.17
C ASP A 45 10.85 13.60 5.66
N ILE A 46 9.76 13.88 4.98
CA ILE A 46 9.67 13.90 3.51
C ILE A 46 9.30 15.30 3.00
N GLY A 47 9.56 16.34 3.77
CA GLY A 47 9.16 17.70 3.46
C GLY A 47 7.82 18.08 4.09
N GLY A 48 7.08 18.96 3.43
CA GLY A 48 5.81 19.46 3.95
C GLY A 48 5.95 20.72 4.82
N LYS A 49 4.81 21.35 5.13
CA LYS A 49 4.75 22.59 5.93
C LYS A 49 5.41 22.44 7.32
N THR A 50 5.25 21.28 7.95
CA THR A 50 5.75 21.01 9.29
C THR A 50 6.82 19.92 9.28
N PRO A 51 7.79 19.95 10.20
CA PRO A 51 8.71 18.83 10.40
C PRO A 51 7.96 17.53 10.68
N GLY A 52 8.48 16.41 10.15
CA GLY A 52 7.84 15.11 10.28
C GLY A 52 6.69 14.87 9.31
N SER A 53 6.46 15.79 8.35
CA SER A 53 5.48 15.63 7.27
C SER A 53 4.05 15.31 7.73
N ALA A 54 3.63 15.89 8.85
CA ALA A 54 2.29 15.72 9.42
C ALA A 54 1.68 17.08 9.82
N PRO A 55 1.43 17.99 8.86
CA PRO A 55 0.82 19.28 9.14
C PRO A 55 -0.63 19.09 9.57
N PRO A 56 -1.10 19.74 10.66
CA PRO A 56 -2.47 19.56 11.16
C PRO A 56 -3.50 20.30 10.31
N ASP A 57 -3.08 21.16 9.41
CA ASP A 57 -3.91 22.09 8.64
C ASP A 57 -3.69 22.00 7.12
N SER A 58 -3.13 20.90 6.64
CA SER A 58 -2.94 20.68 5.19
C SER A 58 -4.28 20.57 4.47
N ARG A 59 -4.31 21.09 3.24
CA ARG A 59 -5.45 21.04 2.34
C ARG A 59 -5.13 20.34 1.03
N THR A 60 -3.85 20.31 0.70
CA THR A 60 -3.36 19.68 -0.53
C THR A 60 -2.13 18.84 -0.21
N ILE A 61 -1.92 17.80 -1.00
CA ILE A 61 -0.85 16.82 -0.79
C ILE A 61 0.55 17.44 -0.83
N ASP A 62 0.76 18.51 -1.60
CA ASP A 62 2.05 19.22 -1.67
C ASP A 62 2.38 19.97 -0.37
N GLU A 63 1.40 20.24 0.48
CA GLU A 63 1.62 20.78 1.82
C GLU A 63 2.09 19.72 2.81
N GLU A 64 1.91 18.44 2.52
CA GLU A 64 2.28 17.30 3.36
C GLU A 64 3.68 16.78 3.08
N GLY A 65 4.21 16.99 1.87
CA GLY A 65 5.57 16.57 1.54
C GLY A 65 5.85 16.44 0.06
N VAL A 66 7.02 15.85 -0.23
CA VAL A 66 7.44 15.57 -1.61
C VAL A 66 6.70 14.34 -2.13
N LEU A 67 5.91 14.53 -3.18
CA LEU A 67 5.21 13.45 -3.87
C LEU A 67 6.16 12.72 -4.82
N ILE A 68 6.25 11.41 -4.67
CA ILE A 68 7.09 10.53 -5.49
C ILE A 68 6.19 9.55 -6.23
N ASP A 69 6.18 9.62 -7.56
CA ASP A 69 5.40 8.72 -8.39
C ASP A 69 6.31 7.93 -9.33
N ASN A 70 6.46 6.63 -9.07
CA ASN A 70 7.24 5.68 -9.88
C ASN A 70 8.64 6.16 -10.29
N PHE A 71 9.37 6.79 -9.36
CA PHE A 71 10.72 7.27 -9.64
C PHE A 71 11.71 6.10 -9.79
N LEU A 72 12.44 6.08 -10.90
CA LEU A 72 13.52 5.12 -11.14
C LEU A 72 14.73 5.50 -10.26
N LEU A 73 14.88 4.84 -9.12
CA LEU A 73 15.91 5.12 -8.11
C LEU A 73 17.26 4.52 -8.47
N VAL A 74 17.26 3.27 -8.96
CA VAL A 74 18.46 2.57 -9.47
C VAL A 74 18.19 2.21 -10.92
N LYS A 75 19.13 2.53 -11.80
CA LYS A 75 19.09 2.17 -13.21
C LYS A 75 20.28 1.26 -13.53
N GLU A 76 20.00 0.06 -14.04
CA GLU A 76 21.04 -0.91 -14.41
C GLU A 76 22.10 -1.14 -13.31
N GLY A 77 21.65 -1.21 -12.05
CA GLY A 77 22.51 -1.38 -10.88
C GLY A 77 23.21 -0.11 -10.38
N GLN A 78 23.00 1.04 -11.04
CA GLN A 78 23.61 2.32 -10.64
C GLN A 78 22.59 3.21 -9.91
N LEU A 79 22.89 3.58 -8.67
CA LEU A 79 22.07 4.49 -7.87
C LEU A 79 22.07 5.90 -8.49
N ARG A 80 20.92 6.41 -8.81
CA ARG A 80 20.71 7.77 -9.35
C ARG A 80 20.65 8.81 -8.23
N SER A 81 21.74 8.88 -7.45
CA SER A 81 21.80 9.68 -6.22
C SER A 81 21.59 11.17 -6.46
N VAL A 82 22.09 11.74 -7.56
CA VAL A 82 21.89 13.16 -7.88
C VAL A 82 20.43 13.44 -8.15
N GLN A 83 19.79 12.68 -9.03
CA GLN A 83 18.39 12.86 -9.38
C GLN A 83 17.44 12.59 -8.19
N ALA A 84 17.78 11.61 -7.33
CA ALA A 84 17.00 11.35 -6.12
C ALA A 84 17.09 12.53 -5.13
N ARG A 85 18.29 13.10 -4.95
CA ARG A 85 18.48 14.30 -4.13
C ARG A 85 17.74 15.52 -4.70
N GLU A 86 17.80 15.73 -6.01
CA GLU A 86 17.05 16.79 -6.70
C GLU A 86 15.54 16.65 -6.48
N LEU A 87 15.01 15.42 -6.58
CA LEU A 87 13.61 15.14 -6.31
C LEU A 87 13.24 15.45 -4.85
N LEU A 88 14.03 14.98 -3.87
CA LEU A 88 13.80 15.23 -2.45
C LEU A 88 13.94 16.70 -2.07
N ALA A 89 14.74 17.47 -2.82
CA ALA A 89 14.90 18.91 -2.68
C ALA A 89 13.84 19.71 -3.43
N SER A 90 12.94 19.05 -4.17
CA SER A 90 11.95 19.71 -5.03
C SER A 90 10.69 20.12 -4.27
N GLY A 91 9.83 20.86 -4.97
CA GLY A 91 8.55 21.28 -4.42
C GLY A 91 8.64 22.52 -3.52
N LYS A 92 7.47 22.93 -3.03
CA LYS A 92 7.32 24.12 -2.19
C LYS A 92 7.90 23.92 -0.79
N TYR A 93 7.84 22.71 -0.30
CA TYR A 93 8.29 22.32 1.06
C TYR A 93 9.19 21.08 0.96
N PRO A 94 10.48 21.27 0.60
CA PRO A 94 11.41 20.16 0.38
C PRO A 94 11.76 19.40 1.67
N CYS A 95 12.33 18.20 1.50
CA CYS A 95 12.87 17.43 2.61
C CYS A 95 13.98 18.21 3.36
N ARG A 96 13.95 18.18 4.70
CA ARG A 96 14.88 18.94 5.56
C ARG A 96 16.20 18.23 5.77
N ASN A 97 16.20 16.90 5.73
CA ASN A 97 17.41 16.08 5.94
C ASN A 97 17.55 15.02 4.83
N ILE A 98 17.94 15.48 3.64
CA ILE A 98 18.09 14.62 2.46
C ILE A 98 19.15 13.53 2.67
N ASP A 99 20.19 13.77 3.48
CA ASP A 99 21.20 12.75 3.76
C ASP A 99 20.61 11.56 4.53
N GLN A 100 19.72 11.82 5.49
CA GLN A 100 18.98 10.78 6.19
C GLN A 100 18.05 10.01 5.21
N ASN A 101 17.30 10.72 4.38
CA ASN A 101 16.45 10.06 3.37
C ASN A 101 17.27 9.15 2.44
N MET A 102 18.45 9.60 1.99
CA MET A 102 19.32 8.78 1.13
C MET A 102 19.90 7.56 1.86
N ALA A 103 20.19 7.68 3.18
CA ALA A 103 20.61 6.55 3.99
C ALA A 103 19.48 5.52 4.15
N ASP A 104 18.25 5.98 4.42
CA ASP A 104 17.07 5.14 4.55
C ASP A 104 16.74 4.42 3.21
N LEU A 105 16.81 5.13 2.08
CA LEU A 105 16.66 4.53 0.75
C LEU A 105 17.73 3.45 0.48
N SER A 106 18.97 3.70 0.89
CA SER A 106 20.06 2.73 0.75
C SER A 106 19.80 1.47 1.60
N ALA A 107 19.27 1.63 2.80
CA ALA A 107 18.87 0.53 3.68
C ALA A 107 17.70 -0.28 3.05
N GLN A 108 16.71 0.39 2.47
CA GLN A 108 15.59 -0.25 1.77
C GLN A 108 16.05 -1.05 0.55
N ILE A 109 16.99 -0.50 -0.26
CA ILE A 109 17.61 -1.23 -1.38
C ILE A 109 18.35 -2.47 -0.87
N ALA A 110 19.09 -2.36 0.25
CA ALA A 110 19.80 -3.49 0.85
C ALA A 110 18.83 -4.56 1.36
N ALA A 111 17.70 -4.16 1.97
CA ALA A 111 16.65 -5.08 2.40
C ALA A 111 16.06 -5.86 1.21
N ASN A 112 15.72 -5.16 0.12
CA ASN A 112 15.24 -5.79 -1.11
C ASN A 112 16.28 -6.75 -1.72
N THR A 113 17.56 -6.36 -1.71
CA THR A 113 18.67 -7.22 -2.18
C THR A 113 18.78 -8.50 -1.36
N THR A 114 18.55 -8.42 -0.04
CA THR A 114 18.51 -9.61 0.83
C THR A 114 17.33 -10.50 0.48
N GLY A 115 16.14 -9.92 0.35
CA GLY A 115 14.94 -10.65 -0.07
C GLY A 115 15.10 -11.36 -1.42
N LEU A 116 15.71 -10.66 -2.39
CA LEU A 116 16.07 -11.24 -3.68
C LEU A 116 16.97 -12.48 -3.54
N LYS A 117 18.04 -12.39 -2.74
CA LYS A 117 18.96 -13.51 -2.51
C LYS A 117 18.27 -14.71 -1.87
N GLU A 118 17.38 -14.47 -0.91
CA GLU A 118 16.65 -15.56 -0.25
C GLU A 118 15.62 -16.21 -1.20
N LEU A 119 14.91 -15.44 -2.01
CA LEU A 119 14.03 -15.97 -3.06
C LEU A 119 14.81 -16.79 -4.10
N GLN A 120 16.01 -16.31 -4.49
CA GLN A 120 16.88 -17.05 -5.41
C GLN A 120 17.28 -18.42 -4.84
N LYS A 121 17.70 -18.49 -3.58
CA LYS A 121 18.04 -19.76 -2.91
C LYS A 121 16.87 -20.74 -2.93
N ILE A 122 15.67 -20.29 -2.59
CA ILE A 122 14.47 -21.12 -2.58
C ILE A 122 14.15 -21.58 -4.00
N THR A 123 14.25 -20.67 -4.98
CA THR A 123 13.99 -20.97 -6.38
C THR A 123 15.02 -21.96 -6.97
N ASP A 124 16.29 -21.82 -6.62
CA ASP A 124 17.35 -22.74 -7.06
C ASP A 124 17.17 -24.14 -6.43
N GLN A 125 16.64 -24.22 -5.19
CA GLN A 125 16.40 -25.47 -4.49
C GLN A 125 15.16 -26.22 -4.99
N PHE A 126 14.05 -25.53 -5.25
CA PHE A 126 12.75 -26.13 -5.50
C PHE A 126 12.23 -25.93 -6.94
N GLY A 127 12.84 -25.07 -7.71
CA GLY A 127 12.38 -24.65 -9.03
C GLY A 127 11.31 -23.56 -8.99
N VAL A 128 11.26 -22.71 -10.01
CA VAL A 128 10.35 -21.55 -10.13
C VAL A 128 8.88 -21.99 -10.05
N ASP A 129 8.51 -23.04 -10.78
CA ASP A 129 7.11 -23.49 -10.86
C ASP A 129 6.60 -24.00 -9.51
N THR A 130 7.45 -24.70 -8.74
CA THR A 130 7.12 -25.14 -7.39
C THR A 130 6.90 -23.96 -6.46
N VAL A 131 7.82 -22.97 -6.48
CA VAL A 131 7.71 -21.78 -5.63
C VAL A 131 6.43 -20.99 -5.97
N HIS A 132 6.13 -20.77 -7.25
CA HIS A 132 4.90 -20.09 -7.66
C HIS A 132 3.63 -20.86 -7.27
N ALA A 133 3.64 -22.20 -7.38
CA ALA A 133 2.52 -23.02 -6.91
C ALA A 133 2.28 -22.85 -5.42
N TYR A 134 3.33 -22.88 -4.60
CA TYR A 134 3.20 -22.68 -3.15
C TYR A 134 2.77 -21.26 -2.77
N MET A 135 3.24 -20.23 -3.47
CA MET A 135 2.74 -18.86 -3.30
C MET A 135 1.22 -18.79 -3.56
N SER A 136 0.75 -19.48 -4.61
CA SER A 136 -0.67 -19.59 -4.91
C SER A 136 -1.45 -20.35 -3.85
N HIS A 137 -0.89 -21.45 -3.31
CA HIS A 137 -1.50 -22.24 -2.25
C HIS A 137 -1.63 -21.44 -0.94
N VAL A 138 -0.64 -20.63 -0.59
CA VAL A 138 -0.69 -19.74 0.59
C VAL A 138 -1.83 -18.73 0.46
N GLN A 139 -2.01 -18.15 -0.74
CA GLN A 139 -3.13 -17.26 -1.00
C GLN A 139 -4.49 -18.00 -0.99
N ALA A 140 -4.57 -19.20 -1.58
CA ALA A 140 -5.79 -19.98 -1.59
C ALA A 140 -6.20 -20.41 -0.16
N ASN A 141 -5.24 -20.73 0.71
CA ASN A 141 -5.50 -21.01 2.11
C ASN A 141 -6.07 -19.79 2.86
N ALA A 142 -5.53 -18.60 2.61
CA ALA A 142 -6.05 -17.35 3.18
C ALA A 142 -7.46 -17.04 2.68
N GLU A 143 -7.71 -17.21 1.38
CA GLU A 143 -9.03 -17.06 0.75
C GLU A 143 -10.06 -18.00 1.41
N GLU A 144 -9.76 -19.31 1.51
CA GLU A 144 -10.65 -20.28 2.12
C GLU A 144 -10.93 -19.98 3.61
N SER A 145 -9.91 -19.49 4.32
CA SER A 145 -10.06 -19.08 5.72
C SER A 145 -11.06 -17.92 5.88
N VAL A 146 -11.01 -16.92 4.99
CA VAL A 146 -12.00 -15.83 4.97
C VAL A 146 -13.38 -16.34 4.53
N ARG A 147 -13.48 -17.24 3.55
CA ARG A 147 -14.76 -17.86 3.16
C ARG A 147 -15.45 -18.55 4.33
N ARG A 148 -14.70 -19.22 5.25
CA ARG A 148 -15.25 -19.79 6.48
C ARG A 148 -15.79 -18.74 7.44
N VAL A 149 -15.20 -17.56 7.50
CA VAL A 149 -15.76 -16.43 8.24
C VAL A 149 -17.09 -16.00 7.62
N LEU A 150 -17.17 -15.92 6.30
CA LEU A 150 -18.39 -15.54 5.59
C LEU A 150 -19.53 -16.58 5.76
N ASP A 151 -19.24 -17.84 6.06
CA ASP A 151 -20.25 -18.86 6.35
C ASP A 151 -21.09 -18.51 7.58
N VAL A 152 -20.51 -17.81 8.56
CA VAL A 152 -21.17 -17.42 9.83
C VAL A 152 -21.52 -15.94 9.90
N LEU A 153 -20.93 -15.09 9.04
CA LEU A 153 -21.22 -13.67 8.99
C LEU A 153 -22.62 -13.41 8.40
N HIS A 154 -23.27 -12.34 8.82
CA HIS A 154 -24.57 -11.88 8.31
C HIS A 154 -24.45 -10.51 7.69
N ASP A 155 -25.45 -10.13 6.90
CA ASP A 155 -25.59 -8.77 6.38
C ASP A 155 -25.66 -7.79 7.54
N CYS A 156 -24.95 -6.68 7.38
CA CYS A 156 -24.95 -5.60 8.35
C CYS A 156 -24.61 -4.27 7.69
N GLU A 157 -25.00 -3.20 8.36
CA GLU A 157 -24.61 -1.85 7.98
C GLU A 157 -24.24 -1.05 9.22
N PHE A 158 -23.35 -0.07 9.03
CA PHE A 158 -22.96 0.83 10.08
C PHE A 158 -22.60 2.20 9.50
N THR A 159 -22.93 3.26 10.24
CA THR A 159 -22.51 4.62 9.92
C THR A 159 -21.80 5.19 11.13
N TYR A 160 -20.58 5.62 10.92
CA TYR A 160 -19.75 6.26 11.95
C TYR A 160 -19.68 7.77 11.69
N PRO A 161 -20.27 8.59 12.57
CA PRO A 161 -20.15 10.04 12.49
C PRO A 161 -18.79 10.51 13.01
N LEU A 162 -18.19 11.47 12.33
CA LEU A 162 -16.98 12.17 12.76
C LEU A 162 -17.33 13.50 13.42
N ASP A 163 -16.41 14.04 14.24
CA ASP A 163 -16.60 15.32 14.92
C ASP A 163 -16.72 16.51 13.95
N SER A 164 -16.20 16.37 12.72
CA SER A 164 -16.33 17.32 11.62
C SER A 164 -17.76 17.43 11.06
N GLY A 165 -18.64 16.49 11.40
CA GLY A 165 -19.95 16.34 10.78
C GLY A 165 -19.96 15.40 9.57
N ASP A 166 -18.79 14.96 9.12
CA ASP A 166 -18.65 13.93 8.09
C ASP A 166 -19.03 12.55 8.64
N GLN A 167 -19.20 11.58 7.75
CA GLN A 167 -19.49 10.21 8.14
C GLN A 167 -18.81 9.19 7.25
N ILE A 168 -18.48 8.05 7.83
CA ILE A 168 -18.08 6.84 7.09
C ILE A 168 -19.24 5.85 7.20
N ARG A 169 -19.78 5.43 6.05
CA ARG A 169 -20.82 4.40 5.98
C ARG A 169 -20.25 3.14 5.37
N VAL A 170 -20.61 1.99 5.92
CA VAL A 170 -20.30 0.68 5.36
C VAL A 170 -21.54 -0.21 5.40
N ALA A 171 -21.80 -0.91 4.30
CA ALA A 171 -22.78 -1.98 4.24
C ALA A 171 -22.10 -3.27 3.78
N ILE A 172 -22.30 -4.36 4.49
CA ILE A 172 -21.77 -5.68 4.15
C ILE A 172 -22.92 -6.57 3.74
N SER A 173 -22.87 -7.07 2.49
CA SER A 173 -23.85 -8.03 1.97
C SER A 173 -23.15 -9.37 1.75
N VAL A 174 -23.60 -10.41 2.40
CA VAL A 174 -23.00 -11.76 2.37
C VAL A 174 -23.72 -12.66 1.39
N HIS A 175 -23.04 -13.13 0.37
CA HIS A 175 -23.55 -14.03 -0.66
C HIS A 175 -23.25 -15.49 -0.29
N LYS A 176 -24.09 -16.09 0.56
CA LYS A 176 -23.87 -17.43 1.15
C LYS A 176 -23.60 -18.53 0.12
N ALA A 177 -24.33 -18.56 -0.99
CA ALA A 177 -24.17 -19.58 -2.02
C ALA A 177 -22.79 -19.55 -2.70
N GLN A 178 -22.23 -18.36 -2.88
CA GLN A 178 -20.91 -18.14 -3.48
C GLN A 178 -19.78 -18.05 -2.42
N ARG A 179 -20.13 -17.93 -1.14
CA ARG A 179 -19.23 -17.68 -0.03
C ARG A 179 -18.36 -16.44 -0.29
N THR A 180 -19.00 -15.36 -0.75
CA THR A 180 -18.40 -14.04 -1.02
C THR A 180 -19.15 -12.96 -0.27
N ALA A 181 -18.57 -11.76 -0.19
CA ALA A 181 -19.27 -10.60 0.35
C ALA A 181 -18.96 -9.34 -0.47
N THR A 182 -19.93 -8.42 -0.50
CA THR A 182 -19.74 -7.05 -0.98
C THR A 182 -19.62 -6.13 0.23
N ILE A 183 -18.55 -5.34 0.27
CA ILE A 183 -18.27 -4.33 1.26
C ILE A 183 -18.47 -2.98 0.56
N ASP A 184 -19.60 -2.35 0.81
CA ASP A 184 -20.04 -1.14 0.11
C ASP A 184 -19.95 0.09 1.03
N PHE A 185 -19.13 1.05 0.66
CA PHE A 185 -18.95 2.31 1.36
C PHE A 185 -19.78 3.46 0.77
N THR A 186 -20.74 3.18 -0.12
CA THR A 186 -21.65 4.19 -0.68
C THR A 186 -22.43 4.88 0.44
N GLY A 187 -22.42 6.22 0.42
CA GLY A 187 -22.99 7.06 1.47
C GLY A 187 -21.96 7.59 2.48
N THR A 188 -20.68 7.22 2.33
CA THR A 188 -19.57 7.92 2.99
C THR A 188 -19.47 9.35 2.45
N SER A 189 -19.13 10.31 3.32
CA SER A 189 -19.01 11.73 2.96
C SER A 189 -18.04 11.95 1.79
N PRO A 190 -18.26 12.99 0.98
CA PRO A 190 -17.29 13.43 -0.02
C PRO A 190 -15.91 13.69 0.62
N GLN A 191 -14.86 13.75 -0.21
CA GLN A 191 -13.55 14.15 0.26
C GLN A 191 -13.61 15.49 1.00
N ASN A 192 -12.89 15.57 2.09
CA ASN A 192 -12.84 16.70 2.98
C ASN A 192 -11.85 17.74 2.45
N GLU A 193 -12.10 19.02 2.71
CA GLU A 193 -11.17 20.13 2.34
C GLU A 193 -9.91 20.18 3.23
N TRP A 194 -9.87 19.37 4.30
CA TRP A 194 -8.76 19.22 5.21
C TRP A 194 -8.05 17.88 4.99
N ASN A 195 -7.16 17.49 5.88
CA ASN A 195 -6.38 16.25 5.82
C ASN A 195 -7.07 15.04 6.49
N TYR A 196 -8.39 15.05 6.59
CA TYR A 196 -9.17 13.91 7.10
C TYR A 196 -9.62 12.97 5.98
N ASN A 197 -8.79 12.81 4.95
CA ASN A 197 -9.03 11.85 3.89
C ASN A 197 -8.09 10.66 4.04
N ALA A 198 -8.52 9.51 3.57
CA ALA A 198 -7.69 8.31 3.53
C ALA A 198 -7.65 7.75 2.10
N PRO A 199 -6.47 7.49 1.54
CA PRO A 199 -6.38 6.93 0.20
C PRO A 199 -6.97 5.52 0.14
N LEU A 200 -7.41 5.12 -1.07
CA LEU A 200 -8.04 3.81 -1.31
C LEU A 200 -7.20 2.64 -0.78
N ALA A 201 -5.87 2.75 -0.83
CA ALA A 201 -4.96 1.73 -0.30
C ALA A 201 -5.16 1.50 1.21
N ILE A 202 -5.43 2.56 1.98
CA ILE A 202 -5.74 2.46 3.41
C ILE A 202 -7.09 1.77 3.62
N CYS A 203 -8.12 2.13 2.86
CA CYS A 203 -9.43 1.47 2.94
C CYS A 203 -9.29 -0.04 2.68
N ARG A 204 -8.58 -0.45 1.64
CA ARG A 204 -8.28 -1.85 1.33
C ARG A 204 -7.51 -2.54 2.46
N ALA A 205 -6.49 -1.89 3.02
CA ALA A 205 -5.67 -2.43 4.12
C ALA A 205 -6.52 -2.65 5.39
N VAL A 206 -7.40 -1.71 5.72
CA VAL A 206 -8.32 -1.84 6.87
C VAL A 206 -9.28 -3.01 6.68
N VAL A 207 -9.89 -3.16 5.50
CA VAL A 207 -10.77 -4.30 5.22
C VAL A 207 -10.00 -5.61 5.33
N LEU A 208 -8.81 -5.69 4.73
CA LEU A 208 -7.94 -6.87 4.84
C LEU A 208 -7.61 -7.20 6.30
N TYR A 209 -7.22 -6.21 7.08
CA TYR A 209 -6.90 -6.37 8.50
C TYR A 209 -8.10 -6.89 9.29
N VAL A 210 -9.28 -6.29 9.12
CA VAL A 210 -10.51 -6.70 9.84
C VAL A 210 -10.85 -8.16 9.50
N PHE A 211 -10.92 -8.52 8.23
CA PHE A 211 -11.26 -9.89 7.85
C PHE A 211 -10.17 -10.89 8.27
N ARG A 212 -8.90 -10.50 8.25
CA ARG A 212 -7.81 -11.32 8.79
C ARG A 212 -7.95 -11.57 10.29
N THR A 213 -8.37 -10.57 11.07
CA THR A 213 -8.59 -10.72 12.52
C THR A 213 -9.78 -11.61 12.86
N LEU A 214 -10.79 -11.68 11.98
CA LEU A 214 -11.95 -12.57 12.15
C LEU A 214 -11.60 -14.04 11.88
N VAL A 215 -10.49 -14.32 11.22
CA VAL A 215 -10.00 -15.68 11.00
C VAL A 215 -9.38 -16.21 12.31
N GLY A 216 -9.98 -17.22 12.89
CA GLY A 216 -9.58 -17.78 14.19
C GLY A 216 -8.31 -18.67 14.16
N THR A 217 -7.59 -18.72 13.02
CA THR A 217 -6.39 -19.52 12.84
C THR A 217 -5.20 -18.66 12.45
N ASP A 218 -3.99 -19.15 12.68
CA ASP A 218 -2.77 -18.47 12.28
C ASP A 218 -2.51 -18.67 10.80
N ILE A 219 -2.80 -17.64 10.01
CA ILE A 219 -2.52 -17.56 8.57
C ILE A 219 -1.68 -16.31 8.27
N PRO A 220 -0.76 -16.35 7.29
CA PRO A 220 -0.09 -15.14 6.83
C PRO A 220 -1.08 -14.14 6.27
N MET A 221 -0.89 -12.85 6.58
CA MET A 221 -1.64 -11.77 5.93
C MET A 221 -1.18 -11.65 4.46
N ASN A 222 -2.09 -11.84 3.53
CA ASN A 222 -1.83 -11.70 2.10
C ASN A 222 -3.13 -11.38 1.33
N GLU A 223 -2.99 -11.06 0.05
CA GLU A 223 -4.09 -10.68 -0.84
C GLU A 223 -5.20 -11.76 -0.96
N GLY A 224 -4.89 -13.02 -0.63
CA GLY A 224 -5.89 -14.09 -0.58
C GLY A 224 -7.05 -13.77 0.36
N CYS A 225 -6.81 -13.01 1.43
CA CYS A 225 -7.87 -12.57 2.35
C CYS A 225 -8.92 -11.67 1.68
N LEU A 226 -8.55 -10.92 0.64
CA LEU A 226 -9.45 -10.03 -0.10
C LEU A 226 -10.16 -10.71 -1.29
N LYS A 227 -9.68 -11.85 -1.77
CA LYS A 227 -10.24 -12.51 -2.95
C LYS A 227 -11.75 -12.78 -2.89
N PRO A 228 -12.34 -13.22 -1.75
CA PRO A 228 -13.78 -13.42 -1.66
C PRO A 228 -14.58 -12.13 -1.42
N LEU A 229 -13.92 -10.96 -1.36
CA LEU A 229 -14.53 -9.68 -1.04
C LEU A 229 -14.54 -8.75 -2.25
N THR A 230 -15.70 -8.16 -2.53
CA THR A 230 -15.84 -7.07 -3.51
C THR A 230 -15.94 -5.77 -2.75
N LEU A 231 -15.03 -4.83 -2.98
CA LEU A 231 -15.05 -3.52 -2.37
C LEU A 231 -15.64 -2.49 -3.33
N ILE A 232 -16.67 -1.77 -2.86
CA ILE A 232 -17.25 -0.61 -3.54
C ILE A 232 -16.89 0.61 -2.72
N VAL A 233 -15.95 1.42 -3.22
CA VAL A 233 -15.47 2.64 -2.56
C VAL A 233 -15.64 3.80 -3.54
N PRO A 234 -16.63 4.69 -3.32
CA PRO A 234 -16.93 5.77 -4.24
C PRO A 234 -15.71 6.68 -4.46
N ALA A 235 -15.39 6.98 -5.72
CA ALA A 235 -14.37 7.97 -6.05
C ALA A 235 -14.79 9.35 -5.56
N GLY A 236 -13.81 10.17 -5.14
CA GLY A 236 -14.07 11.48 -4.56
C GLY A 236 -14.70 11.44 -3.15
N SER A 237 -14.79 10.27 -2.52
CA SER A 237 -15.15 10.17 -1.10
C SER A 237 -13.93 10.36 -0.19
N MET A 238 -14.16 10.66 1.08
CA MET A 238 -13.08 10.85 2.07
C MET A 238 -12.21 9.60 2.31
N ILE A 239 -12.60 8.42 1.81
CA ILE A 239 -11.81 7.18 1.87
C ILE A 239 -11.32 6.70 0.50
N ASN A 240 -11.49 7.54 -0.52
CA ASN A 240 -10.97 7.39 -1.87
C ASN A 240 -10.91 8.78 -2.55
N PRO A 241 -10.11 9.72 -2.00
CA PRO A 241 -10.06 11.09 -2.47
C PRO A 241 -9.33 11.19 -3.82
N ASP A 242 -9.68 12.22 -4.57
CA ASP A 242 -8.99 12.60 -5.80
C ASP A 242 -7.84 13.58 -5.49
N SER A 243 -6.76 13.50 -6.27
CA SER A 243 -5.67 14.49 -6.22
C SER A 243 -6.20 15.88 -6.54
N PRO A 244 -5.72 16.94 -5.89
CA PRO A 244 -4.60 17.01 -4.93
C PRO A 244 -5.02 17.05 -3.45
N ALA A 245 -6.09 16.37 -3.05
CA ALA A 245 -6.54 16.39 -1.65
C ALA A 245 -5.40 16.02 -0.69
N ALA A 246 -5.38 16.62 0.50
CA ALA A 246 -4.55 16.17 1.61
C ALA A 246 -5.08 14.84 2.19
N VAL A 247 -4.20 13.96 2.72
CA VAL A 247 -4.54 12.61 3.20
C VAL A 247 -3.90 12.27 4.55
#